data_53d6f2ac9ab7706e833f0309e59e17aa
#
_entry.id   53d6f2ac9ab7706e833f0309e59e17aa
#
_cell.length_a   1.000
_cell.length_b   1.000
_cell.length_c   1.000
_cell.angle_alpha   90.00
_cell.angle_beta   90.00
_cell.angle_gamma   90.00
#
_symmetry.space_group_name_H-M   'P 1'
#
loop_
_entity.id
_entity.type
_entity.pdbx_description
1 polymer ?
#
loop_
_entity_poly.entity_id
_entity_poly.type
_entity_poly.pdbx_seq_one_letter_code
_entity_poly.pdbx_strand_id
1 'polypeptide(L)'
;MSDVNIDVAPTGITLQAMDSSHVALVALLLSLDGFEKYRCDKPMTLGLNIGNLAKVMKLGENDDSIVLKADEDPSHLTIIFENKKKGRLTEFNINLIQIDSEHLSISDSEGGTKVTMGSADFSKICRELHSLSESGKGSNF
;
A
#
# COMPACT_ATOMS: atom_id res chain seq x y z
N MET A 1 -11.51 -4.19 2.02
CA MET A 1 -10.87 -3.39 0.96
C MET A 1 -9.97 -4.32 0.16
N SER A 2 -10.35 -4.65 -1.07
CA SER A 2 -9.63 -5.62 -1.91
C SER A 2 -8.89 -4.95 -3.06
N ASP A 3 -9.47 -3.90 -3.62
CA ASP A 3 -8.97 -3.24 -4.82
C ASP A 3 -8.58 -1.80 -4.51
N VAL A 4 -7.42 -1.37 -5.00
CA VAL A 4 -6.84 -0.06 -4.70
C VAL A 4 -6.18 0.53 -5.93
N ASN A 5 -6.15 1.85 -6.01
CA ASN A 5 -5.31 2.59 -6.95
C ASN A 5 -3.96 2.92 -6.31
N ILE A 6 -2.91 2.67 -7.06
CA ILE A 6 -1.55 3.11 -6.75
C ILE A 6 -1.18 4.17 -7.77
N ASP A 7 -0.85 5.35 -7.30
CA ASP A 7 -0.40 6.45 -8.14
C ASP A 7 1.13 6.47 -8.19
N VAL A 8 1.66 6.40 -9.39
CA VAL A 8 3.10 6.44 -9.67
C VAL A 8 3.43 7.79 -10.30
N ALA A 9 4.29 8.54 -9.67
CA ALA A 9 4.71 9.88 -10.09
C ALA A 9 6.24 10.02 -10.04
N PRO A 10 6.84 11.03 -10.68
CA PRO A 10 8.28 11.26 -10.61
C PRO A 10 8.83 11.43 -9.19
N THR A 11 7.99 11.78 -8.23
CA THR A 11 8.33 11.98 -6.82
C THR A 11 8.27 10.72 -5.97
N GLY A 12 7.68 9.64 -6.49
CA GLY A 12 7.50 8.39 -5.78
C GLY A 12 6.16 7.72 -6.07
N ILE A 13 5.80 6.79 -5.23
CA ILE A 13 4.57 6.00 -5.31
C ILE A 13 3.67 6.37 -4.14
N THR A 14 2.41 6.68 -4.42
CA THR A 14 1.40 6.97 -3.41
C THR A 14 0.23 6.00 -3.54
N LEU A 15 -0.36 5.69 -2.40
CA LEU A 15 -1.58 4.91 -2.31
C LEU A 15 -2.48 5.57 -1.28
N GLN A 16 -3.73 5.75 -1.66
CA GLN A 16 -4.78 6.20 -0.76
C GLN A 16 -5.94 5.23 -0.86
N ALA A 17 -6.40 4.74 0.27
CA ALA A 17 -7.47 3.78 0.28
C ALA A 17 -8.35 3.93 1.51
N MET A 18 -9.65 3.86 1.30
CA MET A 18 -10.67 4.00 2.35
C MET A 18 -11.36 2.67 2.59
N ASP A 19 -11.73 2.41 3.81
CA ASP A 19 -12.55 1.23 4.14
C ASP A 19 -13.98 1.36 3.59
N SER A 20 -14.70 0.26 3.50
CA SER A 20 -16.06 0.21 2.95
C SER A 20 -17.09 1.02 3.77
N SER A 21 -16.78 1.32 5.01
CA SER A 21 -17.61 2.17 5.88
C SER A 21 -17.28 3.66 5.78
N HIS A 22 -16.26 4.03 5.01
CA HIS A 22 -15.76 5.41 4.86
C HIS A 22 -15.33 6.06 6.19
N VAL A 23 -14.87 5.26 7.13
CA VAL A 23 -14.42 5.71 8.46
C VAL A 23 -12.90 5.72 8.58
N ALA A 24 -12.22 4.76 7.96
CA ALA A 24 -10.77 4.64 8.01
C ALA A 24 -10.16 4.95 6.65
N LEU A 25 -9.14 5.82 6.64
CA LEU A 25 -8.33 6.15 5.47
C LEU A 25 -6.90 5.68 5.72
N VAL A 26 -6.35 4.94 4.77
CA VAL A 26 -4.93 4.58 4.73
C VAL A 26 -4.27 5.39 3.64
N ALA A 27 -3.22 6.13 3.99
CA ALA A 27 -2.37 6.82 3.04
C ALA A 27 -0.93 6.28 3.17
N LEU A 28 -0.33 5.91 2.05
CA LEU A 28 1.04 5.42 1.96
C LEU A 28 1.80 6.28 0.96
N LEU A 29 3.00 6.70 1.33
CA LEU A 29 3.95 7.36 0.44
C LEU A 29 5.26 6.57 0.46
N LEU A 30 5.69 6.11 -0.69
CA LEU A 30 7.02 5.57 -0.93
C LEU A 30 7.78 6.60 -1.77
N SER A 31 8.65 7.36 -1.10
CA SER A 31 9.49 8.38 -1.76
C SER A 31 10.47 7.72 -2.73
N LEU A 32 10.79 8.41 -3.83
CA LEU A 32 11.78 7.96 -4.81
C LEU A 32 13.14 7.60 -4.17
N ASP A 33 13.53 8.29 -3.09
CA ASP A 33 14.79 8.05 -2.37
C ASP A 33 14.82 6.70 -1.64
N GLY A 34 13.67 6.05 -1.48
CA GLY A 34 13.56 4.70 -0.91
C GLY A 34 13.90 3.57 -1.90
N PHE A 35 14.13 3.89 -3.18
CA PHE A 35 14.44 2.92 -4.23
C PHE A 35 15.90 3.04 -4.66
N GLU A 36 16.57 1.92 -4.94
CA GLU A 36 17.91 1.92 -5.55
C GLU A 36 17.89 2.59 -6.92
N LYS A 37 16.82 2.36 -7.69
CA LYS A 37 16.56 2.96 -8.99
C LYS A 37 15.07 3.24 -9.12
N TYR A 38 14.74 4.47 -9.48
CA TYR A 38 13.37 4.89 -9.74
C TYR A 38 13.30 5.65 -11.06
N ARG A 39 12.33 5.32 -11.89
CA ARG A 39 12.06 6.04 -13.13
C ARG A 39 10.56 6.07 -13.37
N CYS A 40 10.03 7.25 -13.54
CA CYS A 40 8.66 7.49 -13.95
C CYS A 40 8.67 8.66 -14.95
N ASP A 41 8.46 8.37 -16.21
CA ASP A 41 8.50 9.38 -17.28
C ASP A 41 7.17 10.16 -17.33
N LYS A 42 6.05 9.50 -17.03
CA LYS A 42 4.72 10.12 -16.93
C LYS A 42 3.99 9.58 -15.71
N PRO A 43 3.29 10.44 -14.97
CA PRO A 43 2.41 9.98 -13.90
C PRO A 43 1.36 9.00 -14.43
N MET A 44 1.10 7.93 -13.67
CA MET A 44 0.12 6.92 -14.00
C MET A 44 -0.56 6.38 -12.75
N THR A 45 -1.78 5.89 -12.91
CA THR A 45 -2.53 5.22 -11.86
C THR A 45 -2.70 3.75 -12.20
N LEU A 46 -2.32 2.88 -11.28
CA LEU A 46 -2.37 1.43 -11.43
C LEU A 46 -3.45 0.87 -10.48
N GLY A 47 -4.59 0.48 -11.03
CA GLY A 47 -5.63 -0.20 -10.26
C GLY A 47 -5.31 -1.69 -10.11
N LEU A 48 -5.27 -2.21 -8.89
CA LEU A 48 -4.94 -3.61 -8.65
C LEU A 48 -5.62 -4.18 -7.39
N ASN A 49 -5.68 -5.51 -7.35
CA ASN A 49 -6.13 -6.22 -6.15
C ASN A 49 -4.97 -6.41 -5.18
N ILE A 50 -5.10 -5.80 -3.98
CA ILE A 50 -4.04 -5.82 -2.97
C ILE A 50 -3.76 -7.24 -2.43
N GLY A 51 -4.77 -8.09 -2.40
CA GLY A 51 -4.61 -9.50 -2.01
C GLY A 51 -3.75 -10.28 -2.99
N ASN A 52 -3.90 -10.03 -4.28
CA ASN A 52 -3.05 -10.64 -5.31
C ASN A 52 -1.61 -10.11 -5.23
N LEU A 53 -1.44 -8.79 -5.07
CA LEU A 53 -0.12 -8.20 -4.84
C LEU A 53 0.54 -8.82 -3.61
N ALA A 54 -0.16 -8.92 -2.50
CA ALA A 54 0.38 -9.51 -1.26
C ALA A 54 0.78 -10.98 -1.43
N LYS A 55 0.03 -11.77 -2.21
CA LYS A 55 0.39 -13.17 -2.51
C LYS A 55 1.69 -13.25 -3.31
N VAL A 56 1.84 -12.41 -4.35
CA VAL A 56 3.05 -12.37 -5.16
C VAL A 56 4.23 -11.89 -4.34
N MET A 57 4.09 -10.83 -3.54
CA MET A 57 5.17 -10.31 -2.70
C MET A 57 5.67 -11.32 -1.67
N LYS A 58 4.82 -12.23 -1.18
CA LYS A 58 5.22 -13.31 -0.26
C LYS A 58 6.06 -14.40 -0.92
N LEU A 59 6.13 -14.45 -2.25
CA LEU A 59 6.96 -15.43 -2.97
C LEU A 59 8.43 -15.01 -3.07
N GLY A 60 8.73 -13.73 -2.83
CA GLY A 60 10.09 -13.21 -2.75
C GLY A 60 10.79 -13.66 -1.48
N GLU A 61 12.09 -13.91 -1.59
CA GLU A 61 12.97 -14.19 -0.46
C GLU A 61 13.61 -12.88 0.07
N ASN A 62 14.11 -12.90 1.31
CA ASN A 62 14.70 -11.70 1.94
C ASN A 62 15.92 -11.14 1.18
N ASP A 63 16.63 -11.99 0.43
CA ASP A 63 17.83 -11.64 -0.33
C ASP A 63 17.51 -11.27 -1.80
N ASP A 64 16.24 -11.26 -2.19
CA ASP A 64 15.84 -10.94 -3.55
C ASP A 64 15.76 -9.41 -3.73
N SER A 65 16.29 -8.90 -4.84
CA SER A 65 15.96 -7.56 -5.34
C SER A 65 14.61 -7.61 -6.03
N ILE A 66 13.77 -6.61 -5.76
CA ILE A 66 12.43 -6.52 -6.34
C ILE A 66 12.43 -5.39 -7.37
N VAL A 67 11.97 -5.70 -8.58
CA VAL A 67 11.78 -4.71 -9.64
C VAL A 67 10.31 -4.68 -10.03
N LEU A 68 9.72 -3.49 -10.02
CA LEU A 68 8.37 -3.23 -10.51
C LEU A 68 8.46 -2.53 -11.86
N LYS A 69 7.69 -3.01 -12.84
CA LYS A 69 7.63 -2.42 -14.18
C LYS A 69 6.19 -2.29 -14.64
N ALA A 70 5.87 -1.16 -15.23
CA ALA A 70 4.62 -0.92 -15.94
C ALA A 70 4.92 -0.11 -17.21
N ASP A 71 4.24 -0.41 -18.30
CA ASP A 71 4.35 0.30 -19.57
C ASP A 71 3.53 1.60 -19.54
N GLU A 72 3.58 2.41 -20.59
CA GLU A 72 2.85 3.69 -20.68
C GLU A 72 1.31 3.52 -20.66
N ASP A 73 0.81 2.40 -21.18
CA ASP A 73 -0.63 2.02 -21.14
C ASP A 73 -0.72 0.59 -20.58
N PRO A 74 -0.56 0.43 -19.27
CA PRO A 74 -0.31 -0.87 -18.71
C PRO A 74 -1.59 -1.69 -18.57
N SER A 75 -1.60 -2.90 -19.13
CA SER A 75 -2.62 -3.92 -18.85
C SER A 75 -2.26 -4.77 -17.63
N HIS A 76 -1.00 -4.75 -17.24
CA HIS A 76 -0.47 -5.52 -16.10
C HIS A 76 0.70 -4.81 -15.44
N LEU A 77 0.90 -5.11 -14.16
CA LEU A 77 2.10 -4.77 -13.40
C LEU A 77 3.02 -5.99 -13.40
N THR A 78 4.23 -5.82 -13.91
CA THR A 78 5.28 -6.85 -13.87
C THR A 78 6.09 -6.70 -12.59
N ILE A 79 6.25 -7.80 -11.85
CA ILE A 79 7.04 -7.88 -10.63
C ILE A 79 8.13 -8.93 -10.86
N ILE A 80 9.39 -8.50 -10.72
CA ILE A 80 10.55 -9.37 -10.93
C ILE A 80 11.31 -9.51 -9.62
N PHE A 81 11.54 -10.75 -9.20
CA PHE A 81 12.44 -11.09 -8.10
C PHE A 81 13.76 -11.58 -8.68
N GLU A 82 14.85 -10.91 -8.34
CA GLU A 82 16.20 -11.27 -8.78
C GLU A 82 17.08 -11.64 -7.58
N ASN A 83 17.60 -12.87 -7.58
CA ASN A 83 18.61 -13.32 -6.63
C ASN A 83 19.93 -13.55 -7.35
N LYS A 84 20.83 -12.58 -7.29
CA LYS A 84 22.14 -12.66 -7.95
C LYS A 84 23.01 -13.75 -7.39
N LYS A 85 22.92 -14.04 -6.08
CA LYS A 85 23.73 -15.09 -5.43
C LYS A 85 23.32 -16.49 -5.90
N LYS A 86 22.02 -16.70 -6.12
CA LYS A 86 21.45 -17.98 -6.56
C LYS A 86 21.30 -18.08 -8.09
N GLY A 87 21.56 -17.01 -8.83
CA GLY A 87 21.34 -16.93 -10.28
C GLY A 87 19.86 -17.12 -10.65
N ARG A 88 18.92 -16.75 -9.75
CA ARG A 88 17.48 -16.93 -9.95
C ARG A 88 16.84 -15.61 -10.34
N LEU A 89 16.01 -15.68 -11.37
CA LEU A 89 15.11 -14.60 -11.77
C LEU A 89 13.69 -15.18 -11.90
N THR A 90 12.73 -14.56 -11.26
CA THR A 90 11.33 -14.97 -11.31
C THR A 90 10.48 -13.75 -11.63
N GLU A 91 9.59 -13.87 -12.62
CA GLU A 91 8.72 -12.80 -13.08
C GLU A 91 7.26 -13.17 -12.88
N PHE A 92 6.47 -12.21 -12.41
CA PHE A 92 5.03 -12.32 -12.23
C PHE A 92 4.34 -11.12 -12.88
N ASN A 93 3.20 -11.37 -13.52
CA ASN A 93 2.35 -10.34 -14.08
C ASN A 93 1.02 -10.31 -13.32
N ILE A 94 0.67 -9.16 -12.76
CA ILE A 94 -0.61 -8.91 -12.12
C ILE A 94 -1.46 -8.07 -13.07
N ASN A 95 -2.60 -8.59 -13.49
CA ASN A 95 -3.53 -7.84 -14.33
C ASN A 95 -4.04 -6.61 -13.57
N LEU A 96 -4.02 -5.47 -14.24
CA LEU A 96 -4.57 -4.22 -13.75
C LEU A 96 -6.07 -4.15 -14.00
N ILE A 97 -6.76 -3.41 -13.16
CA ILE A 97 -8.19 -3.16 -13.23
C ILE A 97 -8.44 -1.65 -13.22
N GLN A 98 -9.48 -1.21 -13.91
CA GLN A 98 -9.92 0.18 -13.79
C GLN A 98 -10.74 0.34 -12.52
N ILE A 99 -10.32 1.27 -11.66
CA ILE A 99 -11.01 1.61 -10.43
C ILE A 99 -11.27 3.12 -10.45
N ASP A 100 -12.54 3.49 -10.45
CA ASP A 100 -12.93 4.89 -10.25
C ASP A 100 -12.67 5.24 -8.78
N SER A 101 -11.74 6.15 -8.54
CA SER A 101 -11.41 6.61 -7.19
C SER A 101 -11.52 8.12 -7.10
N GLU A 102 -12.17 8.57 -6.04
CA GLU A 102 -12.09 9.95 -5.62
C GLU A 102 -10.83 10.14 -4.76
N HIS A 103 -9.93 11.03 -5.18
CA HIS A 103 -8.83 11.45 -4.34
C HIS A 103 -9.36 12.35 -3.23
N LEU A 104 -9.23 11.89 -2.00
CA LEU A 104 -9.54 12.71 -0.84
C LEU A 104 -8.33 13.55 -0.48
N SER A 105 -8.52 14.87 -0.52
CA SER A 105 -7.54 15.78 0.05
C SER A 105 -7.63 15.70 1.58
N ILE A 106 -6.59 15.14 2.21
CA ILE A 106 -6.43 15.26 3.65
C ILE A 106 -6.01 16.71 3.91
N SER A 107 -6.91 17.50 4.50
CA SER A 107 -6.55 18.83 4.96
C SER A 107 -5.54 18.67 6.10
N ASP A 108 -4.40 19.36 6.03
CA ASP A 108 -3.49 19.55 7.15
C ASP A 108 -4.17 20.40 8.23
N SER A 109 -5.22 19.87 8.86
CA SER A 109 -5.76 20.47 10.07
C SER A 109 -4.79 20.14 11.19
N GLU A 110 -4.09 21.14 11.70
CA GLU A 110 -3.36 21.00 12.95
C GLU A 110 -4.33 20.52 14.02
N GLY A 111 -4.19 19.25 14.42
CA GLY A 111 -4.99 18.69 15.49
C GLY A 111 -4.76 19.51 16.77
N GLY A 112 -5.83 20.01 17.37
CA GLY A 112 -5.74 20.86 18.57
C GLY A 112 -5.13 20.17 19.78
N THR A 113 -4.94 18.84 19.74
CA THR A 113 -4.38 18.05 20.87
C THR A 113 -3.47 16.94 20.36
N LYS A 114 -2.26 16.86 20.90
CA LYS A 114 -1.29 15.81 20.64
C LYS A 114 -1.09 14.95 21.87
N VAL A 115 -1.31 13.64 21.75
CA VAL A 115 -1.02 12.67 22.81
C VAL A 115 0.18 11.82 22.39
N THR A 116 1.18 11.70 23.28
CA THR A 116 2.37 10.87 23.07
C THR A 116 2.44 9.84 24.19
N MET A 117 2.54 8.57 23.83
CA MET A 117 2.66 7.47 24.78
C MET A 117 3.45 6.30 24.18
N GLY A 118 3.85 5.35 25.02
CA GLY A 118 4.47 4.10 24.56
C GLY A 118 3.49 3.25 23.74
N SER A 119 3.99 2.57 22.70
CA SER A 119 3.15 1.73 21.85
C SER A 119 2.48 0.57 22.59
N ALA A 120 3.13 0.03 23.63
CA ALA A 120 2.57 -1.01 24.49
C ALA A 120 1.37 -0.49 25.30
N ASP A 121 1.45 0.73 25.85
CA ASP A 121 0.37 1.36 26.58
C ASP A 121 -0.82 1.66 25.66
N PHE A 122 -0.56 2.20 24.49
CA PHE A 122 -1.59 2.42 23.46
C PHE A 122 -2.31 1.13 23.10
N SER A 123 -1.55 0.07 22.79
CA SER A 123 -2.10 -1.26 22.45
C SER A 123 -2.96 -1.84 23.60
N LYS A 124 -2.55 -1.63 24.85
CA LYS A 124 -3.31 -2.06 26.03
C LYS A 124 -4.64 -1.30 26.14
N ILE A 125 -4.60 0.02 26.02
CA ILE A 125 -5.79 0.87 26.06
C ILE A 125 -6.79 0.47 24.96
N CYS A 126 -6.32 0.28 23.72
CA CYS A 126 -7.18 -0.13 22.61
C CYS A 126 -7.85 -1.48 22.88
N ARG A 127 -7.14 -2.46 23.44
CA ARG A 127 -7.72 -3.77 23.79
C ARG A 127 -8.75 -3.68 24.90
N GLU A 128 -8.48 -2.86 25.92
CA GLU A 128 -9.41 -2.65 27.03
C GLU A 128 -10.69 -1.95 26.56
N LEU A 129 -10.57 -0.89 25.74
CA LEU A 129 -11.72 -0.22 25.14
C LEU A 129 -12.53 -1.15 24.24
N HIS A 130 -11.86 -1.97 23.42
CA HIS A 130 -12.54 -2.95 22.57
C HIS A 130 -13.32 -3.99 23.39
N SER A 131 -12.83 -4.39 24.57
CA SER A 131 -13.53 -5.33 25.46
C SER A 131 -14.75 -4.73 26.12
N LEU A 132 -14.80 -3.42 26.29
CA LEU A 132 -15.89 -2.69 26.97
C LEU A 132 -16.97 -2.19 26.00
N SER A 133 -16.67 -2.09 24.70
CA SER A 133 -17.57 -1.55 23.67
C SER A 133 -18.27 -2.66 22.90
N GLU A 134 -19.60 -2.72 22.95
CA GLU A 134 -20.39 -3.62 22.10
C GLU A 134 -20.32 -3.24 20.62
N SER A 135 -20.07 -1.99 20.28
CA SER A 135 -19.87 -1.52 18.90
C SER A 135 -18.58 -2.04 18.25
N GLY A 136 -17.60 -2.49 19.05
CA GLY A 136 -16.39 -3.15 18.56
C GLY A 136 -16.58 -4.60 18.11
N LYS A 137 -17.71 -5.23 18.38
CA LYS A 137 -17.98 -6.63 18.02
C LYS A 137 -18.50 -6.84 16.59
N GLY A 138 -18.81 -5.77 15.87
CA GLY A 138 -19.41 -5.83 14.54
C GLY A 138 -18.45 -5.58 13.36
N SER A 139 -17.23 -5.17 13.59
CA SER A 139 -16.25 -4.94 12.54
C SER A 139 -15.19 -6.04 12.54
N ASN A 140 -15.38 -7.03 11.67
CA ASN A 140 -14.31 -7.93 11.29
C ASN A 140 -13.26 -7.10 10.55
N PHE A 141 -12.15 -6.82 11.22
CA PHE A 141 -10.94 -6.27 10.61
C PHE A 141 -10.15 -7.37 9.89
#